data_29ac11815c6b1f628134ed63966e9167
#
_entry.id   29ac11815c6b1f628134ed63966e9167
#
_cell.length_a   1.000
_cell.length_b   1.000
_cell.length_c   1.000
_cell.angle_alpha   90.00
_cell.angle_beta   90.00
_cell.angle_gamma   90.00
#
_symmetry.space_group_name_H-M   'P 1'
#
loop_
_entity.id
_entity.type
_entity.pdbx_description
1 polymer ?
#
loop_
_entity_poly.entity_id
_entity_poly.type
_entity_poly.pdbx_seq_one_letter_code
_entity_poly.pdbx_strand_id
1 'polypeptide(L)'
;MRKLAFSILALIIFINGQAQQDRHYSMFYAAPMTINPGATGFFPGDIQVFTGFKNQWKSISSNPYNTISASLDTKVMKNKSNNSFLGLGVNFYNDKSGDSQLTTNIANISINYAIEIADNHQLALGVQPSFFQRFASMESLTWDQQWTGSTFDTNLENGETLITDKSFQFDINSGLYYFGKLNNQNSINFGVSVAHLLTPQNTLLNGNENLYQKYTIHGGGEFSKNGSKLAFSPNLIYFKQGPNQSLSIGNDFIYSLKESSKYTGYYDKSTISLGSYLRIGDAFYTTLFLNFAEFSLGVSYDLNMSGLSVATDGRGGMEMLLRYRINLSKSAAASL
;
A
#
# COMPACT_ATOMS: atom_id res chain seq x y z
N MET A 1 26.68 42.74 3.49
CA MET A 1 25.89 42.16 2.39
C MET A 1 26.03 40.64 2.27
N ARG A 2 27.21 40.02 2.26
CA ARG A 2 27.35 38.54 2.19
C ARG A 2 26.68 37.77 3.34
N LYS A 3 26.77 38.26 4.59
CA LYS A 3 26.12 37.62 5.77
C LYS A 3 24.60 37.72 5.72
N LEU A 4 24.06 38.82 5.17
CA LEU A 4 22.61 39.02 5.01
C LEU A 4 22.05 38.06 3.93
N ALA A 5 22.77 37.86 2.82
CA ALA A 5 22.40 36.90 1.77
C ALA A 5 22.42 35.46 2.27
N PHE A 6 23.36 35.08 3.15
CA PHE A 6 23.41 33.75 3.77
C PHE A 6 22.26 33.53 4.76
N SER A 7 21.87 34.56 5.51
CA SER A 7 20.71 34.48 6.43
C SER A 7 19.38 34.39 5.68
N ILE A 8 19.23 35.07 4.54
CA ILE A 8 18.05 35.01 3.68
C ILE A 8 17.99 33.63 2.99
N LEU A 9 19.13 33.10 2.55
CA LEU A 9 19.22 31.78 1.95
C LEU A 9 18.89 30.67 2.98
N ALA A 10 19.35 30.82 4.24
CA ALA A 10 19.01 29.93 5.33
C ALA A 10 17.51 29.99 5.70
N LEU A 11 16.89 31.17 5.63
CA LEU A 11 15.45 31.35 5.93
C LEU A 11 14.54 30.69 4.86
N ILE A 12 15.00 30.61 3.60
CA ILE A 12 14.26 29.98 2.50
C ILE A 12 14.25 28.44 2.63
N ILE A 13 15.19 27.85 3.37
CA ILE A 13 15.30 26.39 3.56
C ILE A 13 14.32 25.87 4.63
N PHE A 14 13.73 26.73 5.46
CA PHE A 14 12.79 26.33 6.52
C PHE A 14 11.32 26.32 6.14
N ILE A 15 10.97 26.52 4.87
CA ILE A 15 9.57 26.51 4.46
C ILE A 15 9.28 25.18 3.74
N ASN A 16 8.44 24.37 4.38
CA ASN A 16 7.71 23.19 3.93
C ASN A 16 8.08 21.86 4.60
N GLY A 17 7.95 21.81 5.91
CA GLY A 17 7.79 20.55 6.63
C GLY A 17 6.33 20.12 6.74
N GLN A 18 5.58 20.05 5.63
CA GLN A 18 4.24 19.46 5.61
C GLN A 18 4.33 18.01 5.20
N ALA A 19 4.58 17.14 6.17
CA ALA A 19 4.76 15.72 5.97
C ALA A 19 3.44 14.96 6.24
N GLN A 20 2.40 15.23 5.47
CA GLN A 20 1.21 14.38 5.44
C GLN A 20 1.28 13.48 4.22
N GLN A 21 1.68 12.24 4.41
CA GLN A 21 1.71 11.24 3.36
C GLN A 21 1.05 9.96 3.86
N ASP A 22 0.12 9.43 3.08
CA ASP A 22 -0.45 8.12 3.33
C ASP A 22 0.57 7.01 3.17
N ARG A 23 0.35 5.98 3.93
CA ARG A 23 1.18 4.78 3.88
C ARG A 23 0.95 4.02 2.60
N HIS A 24 2.02 3.43 2.10
CA HIS A 24 1.98 2.54 0.95
C HIS A 24 3.03 1.44 1.12
N TYR A 25 2.74 0.30 0.52
CA TYR A 25 3.70 -0.79 0.43
C TYR A 25 4.64 -0.57 -0.76
N SER A 26 5.90 -0.99 -0.62
CA SER A 26 6.83 -1.07 -1.74
C SER A 26 6.34 -2.11 -2.75
N MET A 27 5.77 -3.22 -2.26
CA MET A 27 5.11 -4.25 -3.09
C MET A 27 3.63 -3.89 -3.39
N PHE A 28 3.36 -2.67 -3.86
CA PHE A 28 2.03 -2.10 -4.09
C PHE A 28 1.14 -2.96 -5.03
N TYR A 29 1.73 -3.61 -6.01
CA TYR A 29 1.05 -4.46 -6.98
C TYR A 29 0.52 -5.79 -6.39
N ALA A 30 0.98 -6.17 -5.20
CA ALA A 30 0.51 -7.38 -4.54
C ALA A 30 -0.89 -7.23 -3.91
N ALA A 31 -1.32 -6.01 -3.60
CA ALA A 31 -2.61 -5.70 -3.01
C ALA A 31 -3.27 -4.48 -3.69
N PRO A 32 -3.66 -4.60 -4.97
CA PRO A 32 -4.11 -3.46 -5.78
C PRO A 32 -5.39 -2.79 -5.24
N MET A 33 -6.29 -3.52 -4.56
CA MET A 33 -7.47 -2.96 -3.90
C MET A 33 -7.11 -1.88 -2.86
N THR A 34 -5.93 -1.95 -2.26
CA THR A 34 -5.50 -0.98 -1.24
C THR A 34 -5.09 0.37 -1.81
N ILE A 35 -4.83 0.43 -3.11
CA ILE A 35 -4.44 1.65 -3.83
C ILE A 35 -5.52 2.15 -4.78
N ASN A 36 -6.42 1.26 -5.23
CA ASN A 36 -7.47 1.58 -6.18
C ASN A 36 -8.67 0.67 -5.96
N PRO A 37 -9.82 1.20 -5.50
CA PRO A 37 -11.02 0.39 -5.31
C PRO A 37 -11.57 -0.24 -6.60
N GLY A 38 -11.29 0.34 -7.76
CA GLY A 38 -11.63 -0.26 -9.05
C GLY A 38 -10.92 -1.61 -9.31
N ALA A 39 -9.81 -1.88 -8.63
CA ALA A 39 -9.07 -3.13 -8.74
C ALA A 39 -9.59 -4.28 -7.86
N THR A 40 -10.64 -4.06 -7.06
CA THR A 40 -11.26 -5.09 -6.21
C THR A 40 -11.73 -6.27 -7.02
N GLY A 41 -11.31 -7.48 -6.66
CA GLY A 41 -11.68 -8.70 -7.37
C GLY A 41 -10.83 -8.99 -8.63
N PHE A 42 -9.91 -8.13 -9.06
CA PHE A 42 -9.04 -8.39 -10.21
C PHE A 42 -7.84 -9.27 -9.82
N PHE A 43 -8.11 -10.54 -9.58
CA PHE A 43 -7.10 -11.57 -9.33
C PHE A 43 -7.55 -12.93 -9.90
N PRO A 44 -6.64 -13.86 -10.15
CA PRO A 44 -7.00 -15.24 -10.49
C PRO A 44 -7.66 -15.95 -9.30
N GLY A 45 -8.83 -16.55 -9.50
CA GLY A 45 -9.61 -17.23 -8.46
C GLY A 45 -10.89 -16.49 -8.09
N ASP A 46 -11.52 -16.90 -6.99
CA ASP A 46 -12.82 -16.40 -6.54
C ASP A 46 -12.73 -15.55 -5.28
N ILE A 47 -11.87 -15.93 -4.34
CA ILE A 47 -11.64 -15.23 -3.08
C ILE A 47 -10.13 -15.01 -2.92
N GLN A 48 -9.74 -13.83 -2.49
CA GLN A 48 -8.37 -13.51 -2.11
C GLN A 48 -8.34 -13.00 -0.68
N VAL A 49 -7.45 -13.58 0.12
CA VAL A 49 -7.07 -13.09 1.43
C VAL A 49 -5.64 -12.57 1.34
N PHE A 50 -5.39 -11.40 1.89
CA PHE A 50 -4.09 -10.77 1.92
C PHE A 50 -3.78 -10.29 3.35
N THR A 51 -2.55 -10.46 3.77
CA THR A 51 -2.02 -9.80 4.96
C THR A 51 -0.62 -9.26 4.68
N GLY A 52 -0.32 -8.10 5.23
CA GLY A 52 0.94 -7.42 5.06
C GLY A 52 1.45 -6.85 6.38
N PHE A 53 2.75 -6.92 6.54
CA PHE A 53 3.50 -6.29 7.61
C PHE A 53 4.61 -5.44 7.01
N LYS A 54 4.75 -4.20 7.48
CA LYS A 54 5.84 -3.28 7.13
C LYS A 54 6.44 -2.72 8.39
N ASN A 55 7.76 -2.74 8.46
CA ASN A 55 8.54 -2.07 9.49
C ASN A 55 9.51 -1.09 8.84
N GLN A 56 9.52 0.15 9.31
CA GLN A 56 10.32 1.21 8.73
C GLN A 56 11.07 1.97 9.83
N TRP A 57 12.33 2.35 9.54
CA TRP A 57 13.19 3.14 10.43
C TRP A 57 13.57 2.48 11.77
N LYS A 58 13.59 1.15 11.82
CA LYS A 58 14.05 0.40 13.00
C LYS A 58 15.52 0.70 13.37
N SER A 59 16.31 1.18 12.41
CA SER A 59 17.72 1.50 12.63
C SER A 59 17.96 2.80 13.40
N ILE A 60 16.99 3.70 13.44
CA ILE A 60 17.12 5.05 14.03
C ILE A 60 16.14 5.36 15.12
N SER A 61 15.11 4.54 15.32
CA SER A 61 14.10 4.74 16.35
C SER A 61 13.89 3.49 17.18
N SER A 62 13.81 3.65 18.50
CA SER A 62 13.37 2.60 19.43
C SER A 62 11.90 2.22 19.18
N ASN A 63 11.10 3.17 18.69
CA ASN A 63 9.70 3.01 18.33
C ASN A 63 9.50 3.18 16.82
N PRO A 64 9.88 2.17 15.99
CA PRO A 64 9.81 2.23 14.54
C PRO A 64 8.38 2.32 14.04
N TYR A 65 8.22 2.71 12.78
CA TYR A 65 6.93 2.71 12.12
C TYR A 65 6.55 1.27 11.75
N ASN A 66 5.44 0.81 12.29
CA ASN A 66 4.90 -0.52 12.04
C ASN A 66 3.52 -0.41 11.41
N THR A 67 3.37 -1.01 10.24
CA THR A 67 2.09 -1.10 9.55
C THR A 67 1.68 -2.57 9.43
N ILE A 68 0.47 -2.89 9.87
CA ILE A 68 -0.16 -4.19 9.64
C ILE A 68 -1.39 -3.94 8.78
N SER A 69 -1.61 -4.79 7.78
CA SER A 69 -2.84 -4.76 7.00
C SER A 69 -3.36 -6.16 6.75
N ALA A 70 -4.68 -6.25 6.61
CA ALA A 70 -5.37 -7.44 6.18
C ALA A 70 -6.49 -7.06 5.21
N SER A 71 -6.70 -7.86 4.17
CA SER A 71 -7.82 -7.68 3.27
C SER A 71 -8.41 -9.00 2.81
N LEU A 72 -9.68 -8.95 2.47
CA LEU A 72 -10.41 -10.02 1.81
C LEU A 72 -11.20 -9.39 0.67
N ASP A 73 -11.06 -9.94 -0.52
CA ASP A 73 -11.85 -9.53 -1.67
C ASP A 73 -12.34 -10.74 -2.49
N THR A 74 -13.45 -10.56 -3.17
CA THR A 74 -14.14 -11.62 -3.92
C THR A 74 -14.84 -11.05 -5.15
N LYS A 75 -15.12 -11.95 -6.10
CA LYS A 75 -15.96 -11.68 -7.27
C LYS A 75 -17.29 -12.36 -7.09
N VAL A 76 -18.34 -11.57 -7.13
CA VAL A 76 -19.73 -12.06 -7.09
C VAL A 76 -20.47 -11.66 -8.37
N MET A 77 -21.64 -12.20 -8.58
CA MET A 77 -22.51 -11.88 -9.74
C MET A 77 -21.76 -11.96 -11.09
N LYS A 78 -20.94 -12.99 -11.25
CA LYS A 78 -20.18 -13.20 -12.49
C LYS A 78 -21.13 -13.51 -13.64
N ASN A 79 -21.15 -12.68 -14.65
CA ASN A 79 -21.88 -12.94 -15.89
C ASN A 79 -20.92 -13.53 -16.91
N LYS A 80 -21.15 -14.81 -17.27
CA LYS A 80 -20.31 -15.53 -18.23
C LYS A 80 -20.50 -15.05 -19.67
N SER A 81 -21.64 -14.41 -19.98
CA SER A 81 -21.96 -13.99 -21.35
C SER A 81 -21.17 -12.74 -21.76
N ASN A 82 -20.95 -11.81 -20.81
CA ASN A 82 -20.27 -10.55 -21.05
C ASN A 82 -19.09 -10.31 -20.09
N ASN A 83 -18.61 -11.38 -19.45
CA ASN A 83 -17.43 -11.38 -18.58
C ASN A 83 -17.42 -10.25 -17.53
N SER A 84 -18.60 -9.75 -17.13
CA SER A 84 -18.77 -8.73 -16.10
C SER A 84 -18.84 -9.36 -14.72
N PHE A 85 -18.47 -8.62 -13.69
CA PHE A 85 -18.58 -9.05 -12.30
C PHE A 85 -18.72 -7.86 -11.34
N LEU A 86 -19.29 -8.14 -10.17
CA LEU A 86 -19.24 -7.24 -9.02
C LEU A 86 -18.10 -7.69 -8.11
N GLY A 87 -17.15 -6.81 -7.86
CA GLY A 87 -16.09 -7.03 -6.88
C GLY A 87 -16.50 -6.46 -5.52
N LEU A 88 -16.36 -7.26 -4.47
CA LEU A 88 -16.58 -6.86 -3.09
C LEU A 88 -15.32 -7.11 -2.28
N GLY A 89 -14.96 -6.19 -1.39
CA GLY A 89 -13.79 -6.35 -0.55
C GLY A 89 -13.89 -5.60 0.75
N VAL A 90 -13.15 -6.08 1.73
CA VAL A 90 -12.91 -5.40 3.00
C VAL A 90 -11.41 -5.33 3.24
N ASN A 91 -10.97 -4.24 3.83
CA ASN A 91 -9.57 -4.01 4.09
C ASN A 91 -9.42 -3.29 5.44
N PHE A 92 -8.43 -3.69 6.20
CA PHE A 92 -8.08 -3.10 7.48
C PHE A 92 -6.59 -2.75 7.50
N TYR A 93 -6.28 -1.56 8.01
CA TYR A 93 -4.94 -1.09 8.31
C TYR A 93 -4.83 -0.69 9.77
N ASN A 94 -3.74 -1.09 10.40
CA ASN A 94 -3.25 -0.54 11.65
C ASN A 94 -1.84 -0.04 11.43
N ASP A 95 -1.62 1.23 11.67
CA ASP A 95 -0.30 1.84 11.60
C ASP A 95 0.03 2.51 12.92
N LYS A 96 1.22 2.25 13.41
CA LYS A 96 1.74 2.75 14.67
C LYS A 96 3.09 3.38 14.46
N SER A 97 3.27 4.62 14.94
CA SER A 97 4.48 5.39 14.64
C SER A 97 4.95 6.24 15.81
N GLY A 98 6.29 6.28 15.97
CA GLY A 98 6.99 7.18 16.89
C GLY A 98 6.74 6.94 18.37
N ASP A 99 7.31 7.81 19.20
CA ASP A 99 7.31 7.67 20.66
C ASP A 99 5.92 7.91 21.27
N SER A 100 5.12 8.78 20.68
CA SER A 100 3.71 8.96 21.04
C SER A 100 2.83 7.77 20.67
N GLN A 101 3.41 6.75 20.02
CA GLN A 101 2.68 5.60 19.48
C GLN A 101 1.43 6.01 18.69
N LEU A 102 1.58 7.10 17.90
CA LEU A 102 0.49 7.61 17.08
C LEU A 102 -0.06 6.48 16.22
N THR A 103 -1.25 6.05 16.57
CA THR A 103 -1.90 4.92 15.93
C THR A 103 -2.99 5.40 15.00
N THR A 104 -3.00 4.86 13.78
CA THR A 104 -4.06 5.09 12.80
C THR A 104 -4.65 3.75 12.41
N ASN A 105 -5.95 3.58 12.66
CA ASN A 105 -6.74 2.44 12.20
C ASN A 105 -7.62 2.89 11.04
N ILE A 106 -7.62 2.14 9.96
CA ILE A 106 -8.47 2.38 8.80
C ILE A 106 -9.19 1.09 8.45
N ALA A 107 -10.52 1.16 8.35
CA ALA A 107 -11.35 0.07 7.87
C ALA A 107 -12.08 0.52 6.60
N ASN A 108 -11.92 -0.23 5.53
CA ASN A 108 -12.49 0.09 4.21
C ASN A 108 -13.41 -1.02 3.74
N ILE A 109 -14.49 -0.62 3.07
CA ILE A 109 -15.36 -1.52 2.31
C ILE A 109 -15.26 -1.12 0.85
N SER A 110 -14.83 -2.02 -0.03
CA SER A 110 -14.68 -1.76 -1.47
C SER A 110 -15.78 -2.44 -2.25
N ILE A 111 -16.35 -1.70 -3.19
CA ILE A 111 -17.33 -2.20 -4.14
C ILE A 111 -16.91 -1.69 -5.51
N ASN A 112 -16.78 -2.58 -6.47
CA ASN A 112 -16.57 -2.20 -7.87
C ASN A 112 -17.51 -2.96 -8.80
N TYR A 113 -17.73 -2.39 -9.96
CA TYR A 113 -18.39 -3.08 -11.06
C TYR A 113 -17.48 -3.08 -12.28
N ALA A 114 -17.16 -4.28 -12.75
CA ALA A 114 -16.32 -4.52 -13.92
C ALA A 114 -17.17 -4.92 -15.12
N ILE A 115 -16.95 -4.26 -16.25
CA ILE A 115 -17.59 -4.57 -17.53
C ILE A 115 -16.52 -4.94 -18.55
N GLU A 116 -16.82 -5.86 -19.45
CA GLU A 116 -16.02 -6.13 -20.63
C GLU A 116 -16.32 -5.08 -21.71
N ILE A 117 -15.28 -4.38 -22.14
CA ILE A 117 -15.38 -3.32 -23.16
C ILE A 117 -14.92 -3.80 -24.55
N ALA A 118 -14.14 -4.88 -24.57
CA ALA A 118 -13.71 -5.61 -25.76
C ALA A 118 -13.29 -7.02 -25.30
N ASP A 119 -13.08 -7.94 -26.22
CA ASP A 119 -12.68 -9.34 -25.92
C ASP A 119 -11.46 -9.38 -25.00
N ASN A 120 -11.64 -9.93 -23.79
CA ASN A 120 -10.61 -10.00 -22.74
C ASN A 120 -10.12 -8.64 -22.18
N HIS A 121 -10.84 -7.56 -22.42
CA HIS A 121 -10.54 -6.22 -21.92
C HIS A 121 -11.66 -5.73 -21.01
N GLN A 122 -11.35 -5.43 -19.78
CA GLN A 122 -12.30 -5.03 -18.75
C GLN A 122 -11.99 -3.65 -18.22
N LEU A 123 -13.04 -2.88 -17.98
CA LEU A 123 -12.98 -1.59 -17.29
C LEU A 123 -13.86 -1.66 -16.04
N ALA A 124 -13.37 -1.17 -14.92
CA ALA A 124 -14.09 -1.16 -13.65
C ALA A 124 -14.08 0.20 -13.00
N LEU A 125 -15.22 0.55 -12.42
CA LEU A 125 -15.38 1.69 -11.52
C LEU A 125 -15.58 1.16 -10.10
N GLY A 126 -14.80 1.66 -9.15
CA GLY A 126 -14.88 1.28 -7.74
C GLY A 126 -15.09 2.48 -6.82
N VAL A 127 -15.80 2.22 -5.73
CA VAL A 127 -16.00 3.13 -4.61
C VAL A 127 -15.66 2.42 -3.32
N GLN A 128 -15.07 3.15 -2.37
CA GLN A 128 -14.59 2.59 -1.11
C GLN A 128 -14.88 3.57 0.03
N PRO A 129 -16.02 3.43 0.73
CA PRO A 129 -16.23 4.03 2.05
C PRO A 129 -15.14 3.56 3.03
N SER A 130 -14.68 4.52 3.83
CA SER A 130 -13.56 4.38 4.75
C SER A 130 -13.93 4.89 6.13
N PHE A 131 -13.63 4.13 7.17
CA PHE A 131 -13.67 4.56 8.56
C PHE A 131 -12.24 4.72 9.05
N PHE A 132 -11.98 5.87 9.65
CA PHE A 132 -10.68 6.30 10.03
C PHE A 132 -10.68 6.66 11.52
N GLN A 133 -9.84 5.99 12.30
CA GLN A 133 -9.63 6.29 13.71
C GLN A 133 -8.16 6.64 13.92
N ARG A 134 -7.93 7.73 14.64
CA ARG A 134 -6.59 8.16 15.02
C ARG A 134 -6.52 8.44 16.51
N PHE A 135 -5.45 8.01 17.15
CA PHE A 135 -5.18 8.30 18.56
C PHE A 135 -3.69 8.27 18.83
N ALA A 136 -3.28 8.96 19.90
CA ALA A 136 -1.92 8.96 20.41
C ALA A 136 -1.91 8.61 21.89
N SER A 137 -0.86 7.92 22.36
CA SER A 137 -0.63 7.68 23.78
C SER A 137 0.35 8.71 24.31
N MET A 138 -0.06 9.41 25.36
CA MET A 138 0.77 10.43 26.03
C MET A 138 1.47 9.89 27.29
N GLU A 139 1.10 8.67 27.72
CA GLU A 139 1.56 8.10 28.99
C GLU A 139 3.06 7.85 29.04
N SER A 140 3.69 7.64 27.88
CA SER A 140 5.14 7.36 27.79
C SER A 140 5.98 8.58 27.45
N LEU A 141 5.36 9.73 27.24
CA LEU A 141 6.05 10.95 26.86
C LEU A 141 6.44 11.78 28.09
N THR A 142 7.55 12.48 27.97
CA THR A 142 7.99 13.49 28.92
C THR A 142 8.10 14.83 28.20
N TRP A 143 7.76 15.89 28.90
CA TRP A 143 7.61 17.23 28.34
C TRP A 143 8.54 18.21 29.05
N ASP A 144 8.97 19.26 28.39
CA ASP A 144 9.90 20.24 28.95
C ASP A 144 9.44 20.83 30.27
N GLN A 145 8.11 21.04 30.44
CA GLN A 145 7.54 21.55 31.71
C GLN A 145 7.60 20.55 32.87
N GLN A 146 7.83 19.27 32.56
CA GLN A 146 8.03 18.23 33.56
C GLN A 146 9.50 18.06 34.01
N TRP A 147 10.41 18.84 33.41
CA TRP A 147 11.82 18.79 33.76
C TRP A 147 12.10 19.59 35.04
N THR A 148 12.54 18.93 36.13
CA THR A 148 12.82 19.56 37.45
C THR A 148 14.24 20.15 37.54
N GLY A 149 15.04 20.11 36.49
CA GLY A 149 16.45 20.50 36.47
C GLY A 149 17.40 19.30 36.68
N SER A 150 16.90 18.14 37.11
CA SER A 150 17.68 16.92 37.31
C SER A 150 16.99 15.67 36.76
N THR A 151 15.68 15.62 36.77
CA THR A 151 14.87 14.49 36.27
C THR A 151 13.52 14.96 35.79
N PHE A 152 12.85 14.13 34.96
CA PHE A 152 11.47 14.36 34.58
C PHE A 152 10.53 13.84 35.69
N ASP A 153 9.60 14.70 36.15
CA ASP A 153 8.52 14.35 37.05
C ASP A 153 7.18 14.32 36.30
N THR A 154 6.67 13.14 36.02
CA THR A 154 5.42 12.91 35.29
C THR A 154 4.16 13.34 36.04
N ASN A 155 4.29 13.71 37.38
CA ASN A 155 3.17 14.26 38.15
C ASN A 155 2.98 15.76 37.89
N LEU A 156 3.96 16.44 37.27
CA LEU A 156 3.82 17.84 36.88
C LEU A 156 2.95 17.92 35.60
N GLU A 157 2.23 19.05 35.48
CA GLU A 157 1.47 19.33 34.29
C GLU A 157 2.38 19.35 33.06
N ASN A 158 1.96 18.71 31.98
CA ASN A 158 2.74 18.62 30.75
C ASN A 158 2.66 19.90 29.88
N GLY A 159 1.74 20.82 30.21
CA GLY A 159 1.54 22.07 29.47
C GLY A 159 0.89 21.93 28.09
N GLU A 160 0.56 20.72 27.67
CA GLU A 160 -0.05 20.45 26.39
C GLU A 160 -1.57 20.27 26.51
N THR A 161 -2.30 20.92 25.62
CA THR A 161 -3.76 20.82 25.57
C THR A 161 -4.18 19.97 24.39
N LEU A 162 -4.40 18.69 24.64
CA LEU A 162 -5.07 17.82 23.67
C LEU A 162 -6.58 18.00 23.79
N ILE A 163 -7.26 18.16 22.67
CA ILE A 163 -8.73 18.27 22.65
C ILE A 163 -9.35 16.90 22.75
N THR A 164 -8.71 15.92 22.14
CA THR A 164 -9.16 14.54 22.15
C THR A 164 -7.98 13.60 21.93
N ASP A 165 -7.94 12.55 22.71
CA ASP A 165 -7.01 11.42 22.52
C ASP A 165 -7.41 10.54 21.35
N LYS A 166 -8.65 10.70 20.83
CA LYS A 166 -9.21 9.86 19.75
C LYS A 166 -10.04 10.68 18.78
N SER A 167 -9.75 10.54 17.51
CA SER A 167 -10.54 11.12 16.42
C SER A 167 -11.13 9.99 15.58
N PHE A 168 -12.42 10.13 15.23
CA PHE A 168 -13.14 9.24 14.32
C PHE A 168 -13.61 10.04 13.11
N GLN A 169 -13.32 9.57 11.93
CA GLN A 169 -13.67 10.24 10.69
C GLN A 169 -14.24 9.22 9.69
N PHE A 170 -15.04 9.73 8.77
CA PHE A 170 -15.55 8.99 7.63
C PHE A 170 -14.97 9.59 6.35
N ASP A 171 -14.69 8.74 5.37
CA ASP A 171 -14.12 9.16 4.11
C ASP A 171 -14.62 8.28 2.97
N ILE A 172 -14.37 8.71 1.74
CA ILE A 172 -14.72 7.97 0.53
C ILE A 172 -13.53 8.03 -0.42
N ASN A 173 -13.19 6.87 -0.99
CA ASN A 173 -12.21 6.74 -2.06
C ASN A 173 -12.93 6.25 -3.32
N SER A 174 -12.41 6.60 -4.51
CA SER A 174 -12.94 6.12 -5.78
C SER A 174 -11.82 5.86 -6.77
N GLY A 175 -12.08 4.99 -7.76
CA GLY A 175 -11.08 4.73 -8.78
C GLY A 175 -11.60 3.96 -9.97
N LEU A 176 -10.91 4.17 -11.09
CA LEU A 176 -11.08 3.44 -12.34
C LEU A 176 -9.92 2.46 -12.51
N TYR A 177 -10.23 1.28 -13.00
CA TYR A 177 -9.23 0.25 -13.25
C TYR A 177 -9.52 -0.46 -14.57
N TYR A 178 -8.49 -0.58 -15.37
CA TYR A 178 -8.51 -1.31 -16.64
C TYR A 178 -7.60 -2.54 -16.52
N PHE A 179 -8.09 -3.66 -17.04
CA PHE A 179 -7.34 -4.90 -17.18
C PHE A 179 -7.57 -5.47 -18.58
N GLY A 180 -6.49 -5.82 -19.27
CA GLY A 180 -6.55 -6.42 -20.60
C GLY A 180 -5.62 -7.61 -20.72
N LYS A 181 -6.12 -8.73 -21.28
CA LYS A 181 -5.31 -9.86 -21.72
C LYS A 181 -5.01 -9.66 -23.20
N LEU A 182 -3.75 -9.45 -23.53
CA LEU A 182 -3.27 -9.33 -24.90
C LEU A 182 -3.24 -10.69 -25.61
N ASN A 183 -2.96 -11.74 -24.84
CA ASN A 183 -3.01 -13.14 -25.25
C ASN A 183 -3.03 -14.04 -24.00
N ASN A 184 -2.87 -15.36 -24.17
CA ASN A 184 -2.92 -16.32 -23.06
C ASN A 184 -1.81 -16.14 -22.00
N GLN A 185 -0.77 -15.37 -22.30
CA GLN A 185 0.43 -15.22 -21.45
C GLN A 185 0.71 -13.78 -21.07
N ASN A 186 0.22 -12.82 -21.86
CA ASN A 186 0.53 -11.41 -21.70
C ASN A 186 -0.71 -10.65 -21.27
N SER A 187 -0.56 -9.83 -20.24
CA SER A 187 -1.62 -8.97 -19.72
C SER A 187 -1.08 -7.59 -19.38
N ILE A 188 -1.95 -6.62 -19.40
CA ILE A 188 -1.67 -5.24 -18.97
C ILE A 188 -2.75 -4.78 -18.02
N ASN A 189 -2.39 -3.88 -17.14
CA ASN A 189 -3.33 -3.19 -16.28
C ASN A 189 -2.96 -1.72 -16.12
N PHE A 190 -3.96 -0.90 -15.87
CA PHE A 190 -3.80 0.52 -15.61
C PHE A 190 -4.92 0.99 -14.69
N GLY A 191 -4.61 1.89 -13.76
CA GLY A 191 -5.60 2.43 -12.86
C GLY A 191 -5.32 3.86 -12.45
N VAL A 192 -6.40 4.59 -12.18
CA VAL A 192 -6.38 5.90 -11.56
C VAL A 192 -7.33 5.90 -10.37
N SER A 193 -6.93 6.52 -9.27
CA SER A 193 -7.78 6.62 -8.08
C SER A 193 -7.59 7.93 -7.35
N VAL A 194 -8.62 8.32 -6.63
CA VAL A 194 -8.62 9.47 -5.72
C VAL A 194 -9.05 8.98 -4.34
N ALA A 195 -8.23 9.19 -3.35
CA ALA A 195 -8.57 8.97 -1.96
C ALA A 195 -8.80 10.30 -1.24
N HIS A 196 -9.46 10.23 -0.09
CA HIS A 196 -9.82 11.39 0.74
C HIS A 196 -10.70 12.40 0.02
N LEU A 197 -11.76 11.92 -0.64
CA LEU A 197 -12.73 12.77 -1.34
C LEU A 197 -13.45 13.73 -0.39
N LEU A 198 -13.67 13.30 0.86
CA LEU A 198 -14.33 14.12 1.89
C LEU A 198 -13.34 14.97 2.69
N THR A 199 -12.04 14.85 2.41
CA THR A 199 -10.98 15.59 3.11
C THR A 199 -11.15 15.60 4.64
N PRO A 200 -11.18 14.42 5.31
CA PRO A 200 -11.44 14.33 6.73
C PRO A 200 -10.39 15.08 7.55
N GLN A 201 -10.76 15.53 8.74
CA GLN A 201 -9.83 16.21 9.64
C GLN A 201 -8.74 15.25 10.11
N ASN A 202 -7.49 15.70 10.15
CA ASN A 202 -6.33 14.89 10.47
C ASN A 202 -5.64 15.27 11.78
N THR A 203 -6.29 16.06 12.62
CA THR A 203 -5.69 16.58 13.84
C THR A 203 -6.29 15.95 15.10
N LEU A 204 -5.44 15.76 16.12
CA LEU A 204 -5.84 15.46 17.50
C LEU A 204 -5.78 16.74 18.36
N LEU A 205 -5.27 17.83 17.81
CA LEU A 205 -5.14 19.15 18.43
C LEU A 205 -6.24 20.09 17.95
N ASN A 206 -6.36 21.25 18.57
CA ASN A 206 -7.26 22.34 18.15
C ASN A 206 -6.80 22.95 16.81
N GLY A 207 -7.01 22.24 15.72
CA GLY A 207 -6.65 22.68 14.38
C GLY A 207 -7.69 22.24 13.35
N ASN A 208 -7.79 23.01 12.26
CA ASN A 208 -8.65 22.68 11.12
C ASN A 208 -7.85 22.07 9.97
N GLU A 209 -6.88 21.22 10.30
CA GLU A 209 -6.07 20.57 9.29
C GLU A 209 -6.81 19.36 8.71
N ASN A 210 -7.13 19.44 7.43
CA ASN A 210 -7.75 18.37 6.68
C ASN A 210 -6.71 17.52 5.95
N LEU A 211 -7.00 16.24 5.77
CA LEU A 211 -6.21 15.39 4.87
C LEU A 211 -6.31 15.91 3.44
N TYR A 212 -5.17 16.01 2.78
CA TYR A 212 -5.14 16.28 1.35
C TYR A 212 -5.69 15.11 0.57
N GLN A 213 -6.43 15.39 -0.49
CA GLN A 213 -6.78 14.38 -1.48
C GLN A 213 -5.51 13.75 -2.07
N LYS A 214 -5.54 12.43 -2.21
CA LYS A 214 -4.46 11.64 -2.79
C LYS A 214 -4.86 11.14 -4.17
N TYR A 215 -4.15 11.58 -5.18
CA TYR A 215 -4.29 11.14 -6.55
C TYR A 215 -3.28 10.03 -6.82
N THR A 216 -3.72 8.90 -7.34
CA THR A 216 -2.84 7.77 -7.65
C THR A 216 -3.03 7.36 -9.11
N ILE A 217 -1.92 7.13 -9.80
CA ILE A 217 -1.85 6.53 -11.13
C ILE A 217 -0.95 5.32 -11.00
N HIS A 218 -1.42 4.18 -11.44
CA HIS A 218 -0.62 2.96 -11.40
C HIS A 218 -0.85 2.10 -12.63
N GLY A 219 0.10 1.26 -12.94
CA GLY A 219 -0.02 0.34 -14.06
C GLY A 219 1.09 -0.70 -14.04
N GLY A 220 0.86 -1.75 -14.81
CA GLY A 220 1.80 -2.83 -14.94
C GLY A 220 1.35 -3.83 -15.99
N GLY A 221 2.04 -4.95 -16.03
CA GLY A 221 1.69 -6.05 -16.92
C GLY A 221 2.53 -7.28 -16.60
N GLU A 222 2.18 -8.38 -17.24
CA GLU A 222 2.99 -9.60 -17.25
C GLU A 222 3.22 -9.99 -18.72
N PHE A 223 4.48 -10.20 -19.06
CA PHE A 223 4.90 -10.50 -20.43
C PHE A 223 5.81 -11.71 -20.45
N SER A 224 5.45 -12.72 -21.23
CA SER A 224 6.30 -13.89 -21.46
C SER A 224 6.24 -14.34 -22.92
N LYS A 225 7.30 -14.98 -23.36
CA LYS A 225 7.33 -15.64 -24.65
C LYS A 225 6.71 -17.02 -24.53
N ASN A 226 6.01 -17.46 -25.59
CA ASN A 226 5.41 -18.80 -25.65
C ASN A 226 6.46 -19.89 -25.40
N GLY A 227 6.20 -20.80 -24.44
CA GLY A 227 7.11 -21.86 -24.02
C GLY A 227 8.30 -21.40 -23.15
N SER A 228 8.40 -20.13 -22.78
CA SER A 228 9.42 -19.63 -21.86
C SER A 228 9.02 -19.85 -20.41
N LYS A 229 9.98 -20.28 -19.60
CA LYS A 229 9.83 -20.31 -18.13
C LYS A 229 10.06 -18.93 -17.49
N LEU A 230 10.50 -17.94 -18.24
CA LEU A 230 10.78 -16.59 -17.77
C LEU A 230 9.68 -15.64 -18.26
N ALA A 231 9.17 -14.82 -17.33
CA ALA A 231 8.29 -13.71 -17.61
C ALA A 231 8.83 -12.41 -16.97
N PHE A 232 8.40 -11.26 -17.51
CA PHE A 232 8.69 -9.92 -17.03
C PHE A 232 7.40 -9.29 -16.54
N SER A 233 7.45 -8.63 -15.40
CA SER A 233 6.30 -7.90 -14.85
C SER A 233 6.72 -6.47 -14.49
N PRO A 234 6.76 -5.54 -15.47
CA PRO A 234 6.99 -4.14 -15.20
C PRO A 234 5.81 -3.56 -14.43
N ASN A 235 6.10 -2.72 -13.43
CA ASN A 235 5.10 -2.04 -12.62
C ASN A 235 5.55 -0.62 -12.33
N LEU A 236 4.59 0.29 -12.28
CA LEU A 236 4.78 1.67 -11.88
C LEU A 236 3.64 2.14 -10.99
N ILE A 237 3.95 3.05 -10.08
CA ILE A 237 2.96 3.81 -9.31
C ILE A 237 3.46 5.24 -9.11
N TYR A 238 2.58 6.18 -9.39
CA TYR A 238 2.74 7.58 -9.05
C TYR A 238 1.60 8.01 -8.14
N PHE A 239 1.91 8.72 -7.10
CA PHE A 239 0.89 9.39 -6.31
C PHE A 239 1.32 10.80 -5.90
N LYS A 240 0.31 11.66 -5.75
CA LYS A 240 0.43 13.02 -5.26
C LYS A 240 -0.60 13.25 -4.15
N GLN A 241 -0.14 13.78 -3.01
CA GLN A 241 -0.98 14.13 -1.87
C GLN A 241 -0.49 15.46 -1.28
N GLY A 242 -1.25 16.53 -1.52
CA GLY A 242 -0.81 17.88 -1.18
C GLY A 242 0.53 18.23 -1.83
N PRO A 243 1.53 18.66 -1.06
CA PRO A 243 2.88 18.97 -1.57
C PRO A 243 3.70 17.71 -1.89
N ASN A 244 3.32 16.55 -1.34
CA ASN A 244 4.10 15.32 -1.47
C ASN A 244 3.77 14.58 -2.76
N GLN A 245 4.80 14.03 -3.39
CA GLN A 245 4.67 13.17 -4.56
C GLN A 245 5.70 12.06 -4.51
N SER A 246 5.36 10.92 -5.09
CA SER A 246 6.27 9.79 -5.20
C SER A 246 6.03 9.05 -6.50
N LEU A 247 7.10 8.64 -7.16
CA LEU A 247 7.08 7.77 -8.33
C LEU A 247 7.97 6.57 -8.06
N SER A 248 7.37 5.39 -8.10
CA SER A 248 8.09 4.12 -8.07
C SER A 248 7.93 3.40 -9.39
N ILE A 249 9.04 2.90 -9.94
CA ILE A 249 9.07 2.13 -11.18
C ILE A 249 10.03 0.96 -11.03
N GLY A 250 9.68 -0.18 -11.59
CA GLY A 250 10.54 -1.35 -11.57
C GLY A 250 9.96 -2.53 -12.32
N ASN A 251 10.59 -3.66 -12.14
CA ASN A 251 10.22 -4.89 -12.83
C ASN A 251 10.49 -6.10 -11.94
N ASP A 252 9.60 -7.09 -12.00
CA ASP A 252 9.81 -8.44 -11.47
C ASP A 252 10.19 -9.39 -12.59
N PHE A 253 11.25 -10.17 -12.39
CA PHE A 253 11.63 -11.31 -13.21
C PHE A 253 11.02 -12.56 -12.58
N ILE A 254 10.07 -13.18 -13.27
CA ILE A 254 9.30 -14.31 -12.79
C ILE A 254 9.82 -15.58 -13.46
N TYR A 255 10.27 -16.54 -12.68
CA TYR A 255 10.71 -17.83 -13.16
C TYR A 255 9.74 -18.95 -12.75
N SER A 256 9.24 -19.72 -13.73
CA SER A 256 8.36 -20.85 -13.50
C SER A 256 9.17 -22.06 -13.09
N LEU A 257 9.03 -22.46 -11.81
CA LEU A 257 9.65 -23.67 -11.24
C LEU A 257 8.94 -24.92 -11.71
N LYS A 258 7.60 -24.84 -11.75
CA LYS A 258 6.71 -25.92 -12.12
C LYS A 258 5.52 -25.37 -12.90
N GLU A 259 5.20 -26.00 -14.02
CA GLU A 259 4.00 -25.67 -14.79
C GLU A 259 2.81 -26.49 -14.31
N SER A 260 1.60 -25.92 -14.40
CA SER A 260 0.39 -26.66 -14.10
C SER A 260 0.21 -27.80 -15.08
N SER A 261 -0.17 -29.00 -14.58
CA SER A 261 -0.49 -30.14 -15.45
C SER A 261 -1.76 -29.84 -16.24
N LYS A 262 -1.66 -29.91 -17.58
CA LYS A 262 -2.82 -29.74 -18.48
C LYS A 262 -3.80 -30.92 -18.44
N TYR A 263 -3.36 -32.10 -17.98
CA TYR A 263 -4.14 -33.35 -18.06
C TYR A 263 -4.67 -33.85 -16.74
N THR A 264 -3.94 -33.66 -15.66
CA THR A 264 -4.32 -34.26 -14.37
C THR A 264 -4.81 -33.26 -13.32
N GLY A 265 -4.62 -31.96 -13.55
CA GLY A 265 -4.92 -30.92 -12.53
C GLY A 265 -4.12 -31.03 -11.22
N TYR A 266 -3.23 -32.02 -11.15
CA TYR A 266 -2.58 -32.46 -9.91
C TYR A 266 -1.40 -31.56 -9.47
N TYR A 267 -0.95 -30.68 -10.35
CA TYR A 267 0.16 -29.78 -10.05
C TYR A 267 -0.23 -28.33 -10.31
N ASP A 268 -0.17 -27.53 -9.27
CA ASP A 268 -0.31 -26.08 -9.39
C ASP A 268 1.00 -25.43 -9.83
N LYS A 269 0.86 -24.35 -10.59
CA LYS A 269 1.98 -23.54 -11.06
C LYS A 269 2.74 -22.98 -9.84
N SER A 270 4.05 -23.23 -9.79
CA SER A 270 4.91 -22.63 -8.78
C SER A 270 5.91 -21.70 -9.45
N THR A 271 6.03 -20.47 -8.91
CA THR A 271 6.94 -19.47 -9.46
C THR A 271 7.76 -18.83 -8.35
N ILE A 272 8.98 -18.43 -8.70
CA ILE A 272 9.79 -17.52 -7.93
C ILE A 272 9.97 -16.24 -8.73
N SER A 273 9.86 -15.07 -8.10
CA SER A 273 10.15 -13.80 -8.75
C SER A 273 11.10 -12.96 -7.92
N LEU A 274 12.01 -12.29 -8.63
CA LEU A 274 12.94 -11.31 -8.08
C LEU A 274 12.65 -9.97 -8.75
N GLY A 275 12.33 -8.96 -7.94
CA GLY A 275 12.03 -7.62 -8.41
C GLY A 275 13.10 -6.61 -8.01
N SER A 276 13.22 -5.59 -8.83
CA SER A 276 14.08 -4.43 -8.60
C SER A 276 13.32 -3.17 -8.98
N TYR A 277 13.26 -2.23 -8.05
CA TYR A 277 12.44 -1.03 -8.13
C TYR A 277 13.22 0.19 -7.66
N LEU A 278 12.93 1.32 -8.26
CA LEU A 278 13.42 2.62 -7.86
C LEU A 278 12.25 3.52 -7.46
N ARG A 279 12.24 3.99 -6.22
CA ARG A 279 11.41 5.10 -5.76
C ARG A 279 12.23 6.37 -5.89
N ILE A 280 11.88 7.18 -6.89
CA ILE A 280 12.69 8.33 -7.29
C ILE A 280 12.86 9.32 -6.14
N GLY A 281 14.12 9.63 -5.81
CA GLY A 281 14.48 10.55 -4.73
C GLY A 281 14.35 9.99 -3.31
N ASP A 282 13.97 8.72 -3.15
CA ASP A 282 13.73 8.11 -1.83
C ASP A 282 14.51 6.81 -1.60
N ALA A 283 14.23 5.76 -2.36
CA ALA A 283 14.80 4.44 -2.08
C ALA A 283 14.97 3.57 -3.34
N PHE A 284 15.95 2.70 -3.32
CA PHE A 284 15.99 1.50 -4.16
C PHE A 284 15.48 0.32 -3.34
N TYR A 285 14.61 -0.52 -3.91
CA TYR A 285 14.15 -1.70 -3.19
C TYR A 285 14.12 -2.94 -4.06
N THR A 286 14.32 -4.08 -3.39
CA THR A 286 14.25 -5.39 -3.99
C THR A 286 13.08 -6.16 -3.42
N THR A 287 12.47 -7.01 -4.25
CA THR A 287 11.35 -7.86 -3.85
C THR A 287 11.65 -9.31 -4.20
N LEU A 288 11.22 -10.23 -3.34
CA LEU A 288 11.24 -11.66 -3.59
C LEU A 288 9.84 -12.21 -3.36
N PHE A 289 9.26 -12.87 -4.37
CA PHE A 289 7.99 -13.58 -4.25
C PHE A 289 8.15 -15.06 -4.53
N LEU A 290 7.51 -15.86 -3.69
CA LEU A 290 7.31 -17.30 -3.89
C LEU A 290 5.82 -17.53 -4.05
N ASN A 291 5.40 -18.03 -5.21
CA ASN A 291 4.03 -18.48 -5.42
C ASN A 291 4.03 -20.01 -5.47
N PHE A 292 3.23 -20.61 -4.62
CA PHE A 292 3.10 -22.05 -4.53
C PHE A 292 1.63 -22.41 -4.29
N ALA A 293 1.02 -23.15 -5.20
CA ALA A 293 -0.41 -23.43 -5.19
C ALA A 293 -1.23 -22.14 -5.04
N GLU A 294 -2.07 -22.06 -4.04
CA GLU A 294 -2.91 -20.91 -3.73
C GLU A 294 -2.19 -19.83 -2.92
N PHE A 295 -0.99 -20.12 -2.41
CA PHE A 295 -0.23 -19.19 -1.55
C PHE A 295 0.78 -18.36 -2.32
N SER A 296 0.95 -17.13 -1.90
CA SER A 296 2.05 -16.25 -2.32
C SER A 296 2.68 -15.63 -1.09
N LEU A 297 3.97 -15.80 -0.93
CA LEU A 297 4.77 -15.15 0.10
C LEU A 297 5.70 -14.14 -0.58
N GLY A 298 5.64 -12.88 -0.12
CA GLY A 298 6.48 -11.80 -0.61
C GLY A 298 7.30 -11.19 0.52
N VAL A 299 8.54 -10.83 0.20
CA VAL A 299 9.42 -10.06 1.08
C VAL A 299 10.03 -8.93 0.27
N SER A 300 10.14 -7.74 0.84
CA SER A 300 10.92 -6.65 0.26
C SER A 300 11.82 -6.00 1.28
N TYR A 301 12.89 -5.40 0.77
CA TYR A 301 13.81 -4.59 1.55
C TYR A 301 14.13 -3.31 0.79
N ASP A 302 13.92 -2.17 1.47
CA ASP A 302 14.20 -0.84 0.94
C ASP A 302 15.60 -0.40 1.39
N LEU A 303 16.41 0.08 0.45
CA LEU A 303 17.67 0.77 0.70
C LEU A 303 17.41 2.27 0.54
N ASN A 304 17.56 3.02 1.63
CA ASN A 304 17.30 4.46 1.65
C ASN A 304 18.39 5.21 0.86
N MET A 305 17.97 6.00 -0.12
CA MET A 305 18.82 6.84 -0.96
C MET A 305 18.49 8.34 -0.82
N SER A 306 17.56 8.68 0.07
CA SER A 306 17.16 10.06 0.35
C SER A 306 18.17 10.79 1.24
N GLY A 307 17.93 12.06 1.54
CA GLY A 307 18.72 12.82 2.51
C GLY A 307 18.79 12.18 3.91
N LEU A 308 17.87 11.27 4.24
CA LEU A 308 17.89 10.50 5.48
C LEU A 308 18.89 9.33 5.47
N SER A 309 19.51 9.02 4.33
CA SER A 309 20.47 7.90 4.21
C SER A 309 21.65 8.03 5.19
N VAL A 310 22.08 9.26 5.48
CA VAL A 310 23.15 9.54 6.46
C VAL A 310 22.75 9.13 7.87
N ALA A 311 21.51 9.40 8.27
CA ALA A 311 21.00 9.05 9.61
C ALA A 311 20.67 7.55 9.72
N THR A 312 20.20 6.94 8.64
CA THR A 312 19.75 5.54 8.61
C THR A 312 20.85 4.55 8.25
N ASP A 313 22.06 5.03 7.89
CA ASP A 313 23.13 4.21 7.32
C ASP A 313 22.65 3.41 6.09
N GLY A 314 21.82 4.07 5.25
CA GLY A 314 21.20 3.47 4.07
C GLY A 314 20.11 2.43 4.36
N ARG A 315 19.79 2.14 5.63
CA ARG A 315 18.78 1.15 6.01
C ARG A 315 17.39 1.78 5.91
N GLY A 316 16.53 1.20 5.10
CA GLY A 316 15.15 1.66 4.90
C GLY A 316 14.14 0.81 5.67
N GLY A 317 13.21 0.20 4.94
CA GLY A 317 12.13 -0.61 5.49
C GLY A 317 12.19 -2.07 5.03
N MET A 318 11.53 -2.92 5.80
CA MET A 318 11.27 -4.30 5.44
C MET A 318 9.77 -4.54 5.36
N GLU A 319 9.34 -5.26 4.34
CA GLU A 319 7.95 -5.68 4.20
C GLU A 319 7.85 -7.20 4.05
N MET A 320 6.78 -7.76 4.60
CA MET A 320 6.40 -9.16 4.43
C MET A 320 4.94 -9.22 4.05
N LEU A 321 4.62 -9.98 3.02
CA LEU A 321 3.27 -10.16 2.52
C LEU A 321 2.94 -11.64 2.43
N LEU A 322 1.71 -11.99 2.82
CA LEU A 322 1.13 -13.29 2.58
C LEU A 322 -0.20 -13.11 1.84
N ARG A 323 -0.39 -13.86 0.79
CA ARG A 323 -1.62 -13.87 0.00
C ARG A 323 -2.09 -15.29 -0.22
N TYR A 324 -3.37 -15.52 -0.02
CA TYR A 324 -4.03 -16.80 -0.26
C TYR A 324 -5.19 -16.60 -1.22
N ARG A 325 -5.26 -17.40 -2.27
CA ARG A 325 -6.29 -17.33 -3.31
C ARG A 325 -7.05 -18.65 -3.39
N ILE A 326 -8.37 -18.56 -3.32
CA ILE A 326 -9.26 -19.71 -3.37
C ILE A 326 -9.96 -19.71 -4.73
N ASN A 327 -10.01 -20.89 -5.36
CA ASN A 327 -10.81 -21.15 -6.55
C ASN A 327 -11.88 -22.18 -6.18
N LEU A 328 -13.11 -21.72 -6.01
CA LEU A 328 -14.23 -22.55 -5.56
C LEU A 328 -14.58 -23.67 -6.57
N SER A 329 -14.36 -23.44 -7.86
CA SER A 329 -14.61 -24.46 -8.88
C SER A 329 -13.62 -25.64 -8.83
N LYS A 330 -12.37 -25.39 -8.46
CA LYS A 330 -11.39 -26.46 -8.24
C LYS A 330 -11.66 -27.24 -6.96
N SER A 331 -12.09 -26.57 -5.89
CA SER A 331 -12.41 -27.19 -4.61
C SER A 331 -13.59 -28.16 -4.73
N ALA A 332 -14.62 -27.82 -5.49
CA ALA A 332 -15.77 -28.70 -5.73
C ALA A 332 -15.40 -29.96 -6.53
N ALA A 333 -14.43 -29.86 -7.45
CA ALA A 333 -13.95 -31.00 -8.24
C ALA A 333 -13.04 -31.97 -7.44
N ALA A 334 -12.40 -31.46 -6.38
CA ALA A 334 -11.54 -32.30 -5.52
C ALA A 334 -12.30 -33.03 -4.40
N SER A 335 -13.59 -32.72 -4.20
CA SER A 335 -14.47 -33.32 -3.18
C SER A 335 -15.42 -34.40 -3.75
N LEU A 336 -15.34 -34.71 -5.04
CA LEU A 336 -15.99 -35.80 -5.75
C LEU A 336 -14.99 -36.90 -6.12
#